data_4242b26f89ecaf5ffda7ae9722c72dcc
#
_entry.id   4242b26f89ecaf5ffda7ae9722c72dcc
#
_cell.length_a   1.000
_cell.length_b   1.000
_cell.length_c   1.000
_cell.angle_alpha   90.00
_cell.angle_beta   90.00
_cell.angle_gamma   90.00
#
_symmetry.space_group_name_H-M   'P 1'
#
loop_
_entity.id
_entity.type
_entity.pdbx_description
1 polymer ?
#
loop_
_entity_poly.entity_id
_entity_poly.type
_entity_poly.pdbx_seq_one_letter_code
_entity_poly.pdbx_strand_id
1 'polypeptide(L)'
;MRLIHNVVGLVRHSSRFAIASALVLGGILVVGAGIALGDTKPDAPAAEPAPLKVLAEPIAAFDKLDLERTRFGKLTWRGGLVLTSPSPHFGGFSGLAVDDEGKKFVAVSDAGAWMTGTLVYDAGKLKAVRAARLGPLQAKSGDTFTDYEDRDAEGIAVVEGNPAKGRALISFERNHRIGWFDLDEKGLSPVRSYVVLPDAMKSAKDNRGLEAVMVLRGGPYEGSVVAIAERLPDRSGNHTGWIWLEGKPLAFHLVNEDGYDITDAAALPGGGLLVLERRFRFSEGVKTRLRLIRRDELRPGALLRGENLLDASMNQEIDNMEGLAVHAGADGAVIVTMISDDNFNRALQRTVLLQFALDAVDLASADAHR
;
A
#
# COMPACT_ATOMS: atom_id res chain seq x y z
N MET A 1 -12.98 18.34 -82.41
CA MET A 1 -11.81 17.58 -82.89
C MET A 1 -10.75 17.60 -81.81
N ARG A 2 -10.47 16.45 -81.14
CA ARG A 2 -9.26 16.04 -80.40
C ARG A 2 -8.66 17.04 -79.38
N LEU A 3 -8.31 16.74 -78.11
CA LEU A 3 -7.74 15.52 -77.57
C LEU A 3 -7.92 15.56 -76.00
N ILE A 4 -8.29 14.40 -75.51
CA ILE A 4 -8.17 13.95 -74.12
C ILE A 4 -6.67 13.62 -73.91
N HIS A 5 -6.06 13.94 -72.77
CA HIS A 5 -5.17 13.02 -72.04
C HIS A 5 -4.61 13.59 -70.76
N ASN A 6 -4.73 12.76 -69.72
CA ASN A 6 -3.89 12.58 -68.53
C ASN A 6 -3.96 13.55 -67.34
N VAL A 7 -4.79 13.18 -66.38
CA VAL A 7 -4.50 13.36 -64.98
C VAL A 7 -4.75 12.00 -64.27
N VAL A 8 -3.71 11.20 -64.22
CA VAL A 8 -3.67 10.07 -63.26
C VAL A 8 -2.30 10.15 -62.58
N GLY A 9 -2.28 10.35 -61.29
CA GLY A 9 -1.07 10.20 -60.49
C GLY A 9 -0.82 11.27 -59.47
N LEU A 10 -1.63 11.38 -58.40
CA LEU A 10 -1.20 11.89 -57.10
C LEU A 10 -2.26 11.63 -56.01
N VAL A 11 -2.51 10.36 -55.68
CA VAL A 11 -3.19 10.00 -54.44
C VAL A 11 -2.62 8.68 -53.95
N ARG A 12 -1.48 8.73 -53.27
CA ARG A 12 -1.02 7.61 -52.42
C ARG A 12 0.15 8.06 -51.53
N HIS A 13 -0.08 8.99 -50.56
CA HIS A 13 0.87 9.16 -49.45
C HIS A 13 0.31 9.88 -48.23
N SER A 14 -1.03 9.96 -48.03
CA SER A 14 -1.62 10.66 -46.88
C SER A 14 -2.31 9.77 -45.83
N SER A 15 -2.35 8.44 -46.03
CA SER A 15 -3.12 7.56 -45.16
C SER A 15 -2.33 6.90 -43.99
N ARG A 16 -1.01 7.06 -43.95
CA ARG A 16 -0.20 6.45 -42.88
C ARG A 16 0.07 7.39 -41.69
N PHE A 17 -0.02 8.70 -41.86
CA PHE A 17 0.15 9.68 -40.76
C PHE A 17 -1.12 9.95 -39.97
N ALA A 18 -2.30 9.76 -40.53
CA ALA A 18 -3.56 9.98 -39.86
C ALA A 18 -3.92 8.88 -38.84
N ILE A 19 -3.45 7.64 -39.03
CA ILE A 19 -3.71 6.52 -38.15
C ILE A 19 -2.83 6.58 -36.88
N ALA A 20 -1.60 7.05 -36.98
CA ALA A 20 -0.72 7.22 -35.82
C ALA A 20 -1.19 8.34 -34.89
N SER A 21 -1.72 9.44 -35.43
CA SER A 21 -2.26 10.55 -34.62
C SER A 21 -3.59 10.21 -33.91
N ALA A 22 -4.43 9.37 -34.53
CA ALA A 22 -5.68 8.93 -33.91
C ALA A 22 -5.48 7.93 -32.76
N LEU A 23 -4.42 7.10 -32.83
CA LEU A 23 -4.09 6.16 -31.75
C LEU A 23 -3.46 6.87 -30.53
N VAL A 24 -2.69 7.95 -30.73
CA VAL A 24 -2.13 8.76 -29.63
C VAL A 24 -3.23 9.59 -28.95
N LEU A 25 -4.18 10.13 -29.72
CA LEU A 25 -5.33 10.87 -29.15
C LEU A 25 -6.34 9.92 -28.48
N GLY A 26 -6.53 8.71 -28.99
CA GLY A 26 -7.38 7.69 -28.36
C GLY A 26 -6.79 7.17 -27.04
N GLY A 27 -5.48 7.01 -26.95
CA GLY A 27 -4.79 6.62 -25.71
C GLY A 27 -4.86 7.69 -24.62
N ILE A 28 -4.74 8.97 -24.98
CA ILE A 28 -4.82 10.10 -24.05
C ILE A 28 -6.25 10.31 -23.53
N LEU A 29 -7.27 10.06 -24.34
CA LEU A 29 -8.69 10.14 -23.94
C LEU A 29 -9.09 8.99 -22.99
N VAL A 30 -8.50 7.80 -23.14
CA VAL A 30 -8.78 6.66 -22.24
C VAL A 30 -8.13 6.86 -20.87
N VAL A 31 -6.92 7.43 -20.80
CA VAL A 31 -6.26 7.77 -19.52
C VAL A 31 -7.00 8.92 -18.81
N GLY A 32 -7.47 9.91 -19.54
CA GLY A 32 -8.28 11.00 -18.97
C GLY A 32 -9.70 10.57 -18.56
N ALA A 33 -10.29 9.57 -19.22
CA ALA A 33 -11.60 9.03 -18.87
C ALA A 33 -11.51 8.02 -17.69
N GLY A 34 -10.39 7.32 -17.52
CA GLY A 34 -10.17 6.42 -16.39
C GLY A 34 -10.07 7.14 -15.04
N ILE A 35 -9.59 8.39 -15.05
CA ILE A 35 -9.52 9.25 -13.84
C ILE A 35 -10.87 9.92 -13.54
N ALA A 36 -11.79 9.96 -14.53
CA ALA A 36 -13.11 10.60 -14.40
C ALA A 36 -14.25 9.60 -14.23
N LEU A 37 -14.00 8.29 -14.40
CA LEU A 37 -14.96 7.25 -14.05
C LEU A 37 -14.77 7.00 -12.55
N GLY A 38 -15.67 7.56 -11.75
CA GLY A 38 -15.68 7.44 -10.32
C GLY A 38 -15.48 5.99 -9.86
N ASP A 39 -14.89 5.83 -8.69
CA ASP A 39 -14.59 4.57 -8.01
C ASP A 39 -15.70 3.53 -8.23
N THR A 40 -15.44 2.59 -9.11
CA THR A 40 -16.35 1.45 -9.33
C THR A 40 -15.93 0.29 -8.41
N LYS A 41 -15.63 0.59 -7.14
CA LYS A 41 -15.33 -0.44 -6.14
C LYS A 41 -16.49 -1.44 -6.12
N PRO A 42 -16.21 -2.74 -6.16
CA PRO A 42 -17.27 -3.75 -6.06
C PRO A 42 -17.99 -3.63 -4.73
N ASP A 43 -19.18 -4.19 -4.64
CA ASP A 43 -19.85 -4.38 -3.37
C ASP A 43 -18.97 -5.25 -2.44
N ALA A 44 -19.18 -5.12 -1.12
CA ALA A 44 -18.48 -5.96 -0.16
C ALA A 44 -18.71 -7.46 -0.48
N PRO A 45 -17.72 -8.34 -0.22
CA PRO A 45 -17.87 -9.76 -0.47
C PRO A 45 -19.01 -10.36 0.37
N ALA A 46 -19.48 -11.55 -0.03
CA ALA A 46 -20.49 -12.30 0.73
C ALA A 46 -20.05 -12.51 2.20
N ALA A 47 -21.03 -12.60 3.10
CA ALA A 47 -20.82 -12.65 4.56
C ALA A 47 -19.87 -13.76 5.02
N GLU A 48 -19.78 -14.86 4.28
CA GLU A 48 -18.95 -16.03 4.64
C GLU A 48 -17.60 -15.98 3.92
N PRO A 49 -16.49 -16.12 4.68
CA PRO A 49 -15.15 -16.21 4.09
C PRO A 49 -15.00 -17.44 3.20
N ALA A 50 -14.44 -17.28 2.01
CA ALA A 50 -14.29 -18.34 1.03
C ALA A 50 -12.82 -18.54 0.59
N PRO A 51 -12.43 -19.75 0.16
CA PRO A 51 -11.16 -19.96 -0.51
C PRO A 51 -11.03 -19.07 -1.75
N LEU A 52 -9.86 -18.48 -1.93
CA LEU A 52 -9.55 -17.59 -3.04
C LEU A 52 -8.48 -18.20 -3.94
N LYS A 53 -8.78 -18.30 -5.23
CA LYS A 53 -7.76 -18.65 -6.22
C LYS A 53 -6.94 -17.40 -6.57
N VAL A 54 -5.66 -17.39 -6.18
CA VAL A 54 -4.69 -16.35 -6.56
C VAL A 54 -3.69 -16.95 -7.53
N LEU A 55 -3.50 -16.30 -8.66
CA LEU A 55 -2.41 -16.56 -9.60
C LEU A 55 -1.29 -15.56 -9.30
N ALA A 56 -0.05 -16.02 -9.36
CA ALA A 56 1.11 -15.22 -9.03
C ALA A 56 2.17 -15.40 -10.13
N GLU A 57 2.53 -14.30 -10.78
CA GLU A 57 3.57 -14.27 -11.79
C GLU A 57 4.81 -13.58 -11.23
N PRO A 58 5.98 -14.25 -11.17
CA PRO A 58 7.20 -13.65 -10.64
C PRO A 58 7.67 -12.44 -11.46
N ILE A 59 8.03 -11.37 -10.76
CA ILE A 59 8.70 -10.20 -11.33
C ILE A 59 10.21 -10.49 -11.36
N ALA A 60 10.79 -10.52 -12.56
CA ALA A 60 12.18 -10.92 -12.76
C ALA A 60 13.18 -9.89 -12.20
N ALA A 61 12.93 -8.61 -12.41
CA ALA A 61 13.78 -7.50 -11.94
C ALA A 61 12.90 -6.33 -11.50
N PHE A 62 13.37 -5.54 -10.55
CA PHE A 62 12.64 -4.35 -10.10
C PHE A 62 12.83 -3.17 -11.05
N ASP A 63 14.04 -3.00 -11.59
CA ASP A 63 14.33 -1.94 -12.57
C ASP A 63 14.09 -2.45 -14.00
N LYS A 64 13.21 -1.79 -14.73
CA LYS A 64 12.86 -2.15 -16.13
C LYS A 64 13.95 -1.77 -17.13
N LEU A 65 14.82 -0.84 -16.75
CA LEU A 65 15.89 -0.32 -17.61
C LEU A 65 17.23 -1.02 -17.34
N ASP A 66 17.41 -1.59 -16.13
CA ASP A 66 18.60 -2.34 -15.73
C ASP A 66 18.18 -3.62 -14.97
N LEU A 67 18.01 -4.71 -15.73
CA LEU A 67 17.51 -5.97 -15.20
C LEU A 67 18.48 -6.68 -14.23
N GLU A 68 19.75 -6.31 -14.25
CA GLU A 68 20.79 -6.86 -13.36
C GLU A 68 20.91 -6.08 -12.05
N ARG A 69 20.28 -4.92 -11.97
CA ARG A 69 20.32 -4.08 -10.78
C ARG A 69 19.52 -4.72 -9.65
N THR A 70 20.21 -5.08 -8.58
CA THR A 70 19.59 -5.67 -7.38
C THR A 70 19.65 -4.77 -6.16
N ARG A 71 20.47 -3.67 -6.20
CA ARG A 71 20.63 -2.76 -5.07
C ARG A 71 20.05 -1.38 -5.39
N PHE A 72 19.22 -0.88 -4.46
CA PHE A 72 18.52 0.40 -4.55
C PHE A 72 18.74 1.17 -3.25
N GLY A 73 19.80 1.97 -3.20
CA GLY A 73 20.24 2.60 -1.96
C GLY A 73 20.64 1.54 -0.92
N LYS A 74 19.98 1.57 0.24
CA LYS A 74 20.19 0.61 1.34
C LYS A 74 19.34 -0.66 1.18
N LEU A 75 18.50 -0.73 0.16
CA LEU A 75 17.60 -1.86 -0.09
C LEU A 75 18.19 -2.81 -1.13
N THR A 76 18.02 -4.10 -0.88
CA THR A 76 18.38 -5.17 -1.82
C THR A 76 17.11 -5.86 -2.30
N TRP A 77 16.90 -5.96 -3.60
CA TRP A 77 15.76 -6.62 -4.23
C TRP A 77 15.72 -8.12 -3.89
N ARG A 78 14.58 -8.59 -3.38
CA ARG A 78 14.34 -10.00 -2.98
C ARG A 78 13.30 -10.69 -3.85
N GLY A 79 12.69 -10.00 -4.81
CA GLY A 79 11.68 -10.53 -5.71
C GLY A 79 10.33 -9.87 -5.55
N GLY A 80 9.43 -10.18 -6.45
CA GLY A 80 8.06 -9.68 -6.44
C GLY A 80 7.15 -10.58 -7.24
N LEU A 81 5.86 -10.34 -7.13
CA LEU A 81 4.79 -11.04 -7.81
C LEU A 81 3.78 -10.05 -8.39
N VAL A 82 3.33 -10.31 -9.59
CA VAL A 82 2.04 -9.79 -10.05
C VAL A 82 0.97 -10.77 -9.61
N LEU A 83 -0.02 -10.30 -8.88
CA LEU A 83 -1.10 -11.11 -8.34
C LEU A 83 -2.39 -10.87 -9.14
N THR A 84 -3.08 -11.93 -9.50
CA THR A 84 -4.38 -11.86 -10.16
C THR A 84 -5.34 -12.90 -9.61
N SER A 85 -6.66 -12.63 -9.73
CA SER A 85 -7.70 -13.56 -9.33
C SER A 85 -8.93 -13.40 -10.22
N PRO A 86 -9.68 -14.49 -10.49
CA PRO A 86 -10.98 -14.39 -11.14
C PRO A 86 -12.09 -13.79 -10.25
N SER A 87 -11.85 -13.66 -8.93
CA SER A 87 -12.80 -13.04 -8.02
C SER A 87 -12.96 -11.54 -8.32
N PRO A 88 -14.19 -11.00 -8.40
CA PRO A 88 -14.40 -9.56 -8.56
C PRO A 88 -13.98 -8.76 -7.32
N HIS A 89 -13.94 -9.39 -6.15
CA HIS A 89 -13.58 -8.77 -4.87
C HIS A 89 -12.07 -8.81 -4.56
N PHE A 90 -11.24 -9.31 -5.48
CA PHE A 90 -9.78 -9.28 -5.33
C PHE A 90 -9.25 -7.96 -5.89
N GLY A 91 -8.57 -7.18 -5.09
CA GLY A 91 -8.01 -5.86 -5.43
C GLY A 91 -8.27 -4.83 -4.34
N GLY A 92 -7.92 -3.57 -4.58
CA GLY A 92 -8.12 -2.50 -3.63
C GLY A 92 -7.33 -2.68 -2.33
N PHE A 93 -6.13 -3.30 -2.36
CA PHE A 93 -5.37 -3.60 -1.15
C PHE A 93 -4.59 -2.37 -0.67
N SER A 94 -5.02 -1.84 0.48
CA SER A 94 -4.46 -0.65 1.10
C SER A 94 -3.57 -0.96 2.31
N GLY A 95 -3.83 -2.05 3.03
CA GLY A 95 -3.04 -2.44 4.21
C GLY A 95 -2.53 -3.87 4.15
N LEU A 96 -1.34 -4.12 4.72
CA LEU A 96 -0.68 -5.42 4.74
C LEU A 96 0.00 -5.69 6.08
N ALA A 97 -0.18 -6.90 6.61
CA ALA A 97 0.62 -7.43 7.71
C ALA A 97 1.14 -8.83 7.38
N VAL A 98 2.40 -9.11 7.74
CA VAL A 98 3.10 -10.38 7.52
C VAL A 98 3.62 -10.86 8.87
N ASP A 99 3.62 -12.18 9.12
CA ASP A 99 4.18 -12.74 10.34
C ASP A 99 5.72 -12.62 10.39
N ASP A 100 6.28 -12.83 11.59
CA ASP A 100 7.72 -12.72 11.79
C ASP A 100 8.53 -13.78 11.02
N GLU A 101 7.88 -14.88 10.58
CA GLU A 101 8.51 -15.90 9.72
C GLU A 101 8.47 -15.50 8.22
N GLY A 102 7.77 -14.43 7.86
CA GLY A 102 7.58 -14.00 6.48
C GLY A 102 6.66 -14.92 5.67
N LYS A 103 5.80 -15.68 6.32
CA LYS A 103 4.99 -16.72 5.64
C LYS A 103 3.52 -16.41 5.61
N LYS A 104 2.90 -16.12 6.74
CA LYS A 104 1.47 -15.82 6.83
C LYS A 104 1.25 -14.33 6.66
N PHE A 105 0.23 -13.98 5.89
CA PHE A 105 -0.13 -12.57 5.73
C PHE A 105 -1.64 -12.36 5.87
N VAL A 106 -2.00 -11.14 6.19
CA VAL A 106 -3.35 -10.59 6.07
C VAL A 106 -3.24 -9.23 5.38
N ALA A 107 -4.13 -8.98 4.43
CA ALA A 107 -4.28 -7.70 3.76
C ALA A 107 -5.73 -7.24 3.90
N VAL A 108 -5.94 -5.93 3.94
CA VAL A 108 -7.27 -5.30 3.90
C VAL A 108 -7.43 -4.51 2.61
N SER A 109 -8.68 -4.38 2.17
CA SER A 109 -9.06 -3.69 0.95
C SER A 109 -10.02 -2.56 1.28
N ASP A 110 -9.85 -1.45 0.61
CA ASP A 110 -10.70 -0.26 0.61
C ASP A 110 -12.15 -0.52 0.16
N ALA A 111 -12.39 -1.73 -0.43
CA ALA A 111 -13.73 -2.22 -0.73
C ALA A 111 -14.39 -3.00 0.44
N GLY A 112 -13.80 -2.97 1.66
CA GLY A 112 -14.35 -3.64 2.82
C GLY A 112 -14.12 -5.14 2.87
N ALA A 113 -13.06 -5.60 2.24
CA ALA A 113 -12.64 -7.01 2.24
C ALA A 113 -11.34 -7.19 3.03
N TRP A 114 -11.08 -8.42 3.41
CA TRP A 114 -9.78 -8.89 3.87
C TRP A 114 -9.35 -10.13 3.08
N MET A 115 -8.05 -10.28 2.90
CA MET A 115 -7.44 -11.47 2.32
C MET A 115 -6.38 -12.02 3.27
N THR A 116 -6.41 -13.31 3.55
CA THR A 116 -5.32 -14.02 4.23
C THR A 116 -4.66 -15.01 3.27
N GLY A 117 -3.44 -15.43 3.56
CA GLY A 117 -2.76 -16.42 2.75
C GLY A 117 -1.38 -16.79 3.27
N THR A 118 -0.67 -17.58 2.46
CA THR A 118 0.68 -18.03 2.75
C THR A 118 1.59 -17.66 1.58
N LEU A 119 2.64 -16.89 1.88
CA LEU A 119 3.73 -16.59 0.96
C LEU A 119 4.62 -17.84 0.81
N VAL A 120 4.93 -18.20 -0.42
CA VAL A 120 5.76 -19.35 -0.75
C VAL A 120 7.05 -18.85 -1.40
N TYR A 121 8.16 -19.36 -0.92
CA TYR A 121 9.50 -18.99 -1.38
C TYR A 121 10.17 -20.19 -2.07
N ASP A 122 11.03 -19.87 -3.04
CA ASP A 122 11.94 -20.79 -3.69
C ASP A 122 13.33 -20.15 -3.73
N ALA A 123 14.32 -20.83 -3.15
CA ALA A 123 15.69 -20.31 -2.98
C ALA A 123 15.73 -18.87 -2.39
N GLY A 124 14.84 -18.58 -1.42
CA GLY A 124 14.76 -17.27 -0.74
C GLY A 124 14.04 -16.16 -1.54
N LYS A 125 13.55 -16.47 -2.74
CA LYS A 125 12.76 -15.53 -3.57
C LYS A 125 11.28 -15.85 -3.48
N LEU A 126 10.45 -14.80 -3.43
CA LEU A 126 9.01 -14.92 -3.42
C LEU A 126 8.52 -15.58 -4.72
N LYS A 127 7.72 -16.66 -4.61
CA LYS A 127 7.34 -17.53 -5.72
C LYS A 127 5.85 -17.60 -5.96
N ALA A 128 5.03 -17.64 -4.89
CA ALA A 128 3.60 -17.84 -5.01
C ALA A 128 2.86 -17.39 -3.74
N VAL A 129 1.55 -17.28 -3.86
CA VAL A 129 0.59 -17.20 -2.77
C VAL A 129 -0.23 -18.48 -2.74
N ARG A 130 -0.40 -19.11 -1.57
CA ARG A 130 -1.18 -20.31 -1.39
C ARG A 130 -2.17 -20.19 -0.23
N ALA A 131 -3.14 -21.10 -0.21
CA ALA A 131 -4.17 -21.17 0.82
C ALA A 131 -4.83 -19.80 1.10
N ALA A 132 -4.99 -19.00 0.05
CA ALA A 132 -5.62 -17.70 0.18
C ALA A 132 -7.12 -17.86 0.49
N ARG A 133 -7.62 -16.99 1.34
CA ARG A 133 -9.04 -16.83 1.68
C ARG A 133 -9.38 -15.35 1.60
N LEU A 134 -10.63 -15.07 1.27
CA LEU A 134 -11.17 -13.72 1.21
C LEU A 134 -12.50 -13.70 1.95
N GLY A 135 -12.73 -12.64 2.71
CA GLY A 135 -13.97 -12.43 3.43
C GLY A 135 -14.25 -10.94 3.64
N PRO A 136 -15.46 -10.60 4.10
CA PRO A 136 -15.86 -9.23 4.38
C PRO A 136 -15.30 -8.73 5.71
N LEU A 137 -15.07 -7.43 5.81
CA LEU A 137 -15.00 -6.75 7.10
C LEU A 137 -16.42 -6.58 7.65
N GLN A 138 -16.58 -6.83 8.95
CA GLN A 138 -17.89 -6.87 9.60
C GLN A 138 -17.97 -5.93 10.80
N ALA A 139 -19.14 -5.29 10.92
CA ALA A 139 -19.51 -4.49 12.08
C ALA A 139 -19.62 -5.37 13.34
N LYS A 140 -19.74 -4.72 14.51
CA LYS A 140 -19.88 -5.41 15.80
C LYS A 140 -21.12 -6.31 15.90
N SER A 141 -22.16 -6.02 15.11
CA SER A 141 -23.35 -6.87 14.98
C SER A 141 -23.10 -8.18 14.23
N GLY A 142 -21.99 -8.27 13.47
CA GLY A 142 -21.71 -9.35 12.54
C GLY A 142 -22.17 -9.06 11.11
N ASP A 143 -22.82 -7.93 10.89
CA ASP A 143 -23.23 -7.50 9.54
C ASP A 143 -22.00 -7.02 8.75
N THR A 144 -21.96 -7.33 7.46
CA THR A 144 -20.95 -6.80 6.53
C THR A 144 -21.09 -5.29 6.41
N PHE A 145 -20.00 -4.55 6.38
CA PHE A 145 -20.01 -3.13 6.03
C PHE A 145 -20.42 -2.97 4.57
N THR A 146 -21.61 -2.47 4.32
CA THR A 146 -22.17 -2.27 2.98
C THR A 146 -22.01 -0.83 2.50
N ASP A 147 -22.09 0.12 3.41
CA ASP A 147 -21.97 1.54 3.08
C ASP A 147 -20.53 1.87 2.70
N TYR A 148 -20.36 2.59 1.61
CA TYR A 148 -19.08 2.97 1.07
C TYR A 148 -18.20 3.69 2.10
N GLU A 149 -18.79 4.56 2.90
CA GLU A 149 -18.09 5.33 3.95
C GLU A 149 -17.64 4.46 5.14
N ASP A 150 -18.31 3.31 5.37
CA ASP A 150 -18.00 2.44 6.49
C ASP A 150 -16.99 1.35 6.17
N ARG A 151 -16.80 0.99 4.90
CA ARG A 151 -15.97 -0.13 4.49
C ARG A 151 -14.55 0.23 4.04
N ASP A 152 -14.24 1.52 3.93
CA ASP A 152 -12.99 2.07 3.40
C ASP A 152 -11.83 1.82 4.38
N ALA A 153 -11.29 0.59 4.34
CA ALA A 153 -10.20 0.13 5.22
C ALA A 153 -8.85 0.41 4.57
N GLU A 154 -7.95 1.08 5.29
CA GLU A 154 -6.68 1.58 4.77
C GLU A 154 -5.46 0.86 5.35
N GLY A 155 -5.32 0.77 6.65
CA GLY A 155 -4.16 0.16 7.28
C GLY A 155 -4.52 -1.02 8.18
N ILE A 156 -3.57 -1.96 8.36
CA ILE A 156 -3.71 -3.07 9.30
C ILE A 156 -2.43 -3.33 10.08
N ALA A 157 -2.55 -3.53 11.38
CA ALA A 157 -1.46 -3.96 12.25
C ALA A 157 -1.85 -5.19 13.07
N VAL A 158 -1.07 -6.25 13.00
CA VAL A 158 -1.17 -7.38 13.94
C VAL A 158 -0.47 -6.99 15.25
N VAL A 159 -1.24 -6.94 16.33
CA VAL A 159 -0.78 -6.46 17.65
C VAL A 159 -0.32 -7.62 18.53
N GLU A 160 -1.05 -8.71 18.51
CA GLU A 160 -0.79 -9.92 19.27
C GLU A 160 -0.89 -11.15 18.37
N GLY A 161 0.01 -12.11 18.55
CA GLY A 161 0.02 -13.33 17.75
C GLY A 161 0.55 -13.10 16.32
N ASN A 162 -0.17 -13.62 15.34
CA ASN A 162 0.22 -13.55 13.92
C ASN A 162 -1.03 -13.51 13.02
N PRO A 163 -0.90 -13.32 11.67
CA PRO A 163 -2.02 -13.28 10.73
C PRO A 163 -2.93 -14.53 10.71
N ALA A 164 -2.50 -15.67 11.24
CA ALA A 164 -3.33 -16.87 11.34
C ALA A 164 -4.06 -17.00 12.68
N LYS A 165 -3.57 -16.36 13.75
CA LYS A 165 -4.18 -16.36 15.08
C LYS A 165 -3.65 -15.22 15.92
N GLY A 166 -4.51 -14.25 16.24
CA GLY A 166 -4.07 -13.10 16.99
C GLY A 166 -5.12 -12.02 17.13
N ARG A 167 -4.65 -10.78 17.28
CA ARG A 167 -5.48 -9.58 17.30
C ARG A 167 -4.87 -8.52 16.41
N ALA A 168 -5.72 -7.80 15.70
CA ALA A 168 -5.32 -6.75 14.79
C ALA A 168 -6.07 -5.44 15.04
N LEU A 169 -5.43 -4.34 14.65
CA LEU A 169 -6.04 -3.03 14.45
C LEU A 169 -6.21 -2.79 12.96
N ILE A 170 -7.34 -2.22 12.58
CA ILE A 170 -7.59 -1.75 11.20
C ILE A 170 -8.02 -0.29 11.29
N SER A 171 -7.37 0.58 10.49
CA SER A 171 -7.79 1.96 10.28
C SER A 171 -8.78 2.04 9.12
N PHE A 172 -9.68 3.00 9.21
CA PHE A 172 -10.69 3.27 8.19
C PHE A 172 -10.69 4.76 7.86
N GLU A 173 -10.79 5.05 6.59
CA GLU A 173 -11.01 6.39 6.06
C GLU A 173 -12.50 6.76 6.09
N ARG A 174 -12.87 7.94 5.61
CA ARG A 174 -14.23 8.51 5.55
C ARG A 174 -14.94 8.52 6.90
N ASN A 175 -15.55 7.46 7.34
CA ASN A 175 -16.00 7.30 8.73
C ASN A 175 -14.81 6.90 9.61
N HIS A 176 -13.97 7.89 9.95
CA HIS A 176 -12.67 7.70 10.60
C HIS A 176 -12.77 6.93 11.90
N ARG A 177 -12.11 5.79 11.97
CA ARG A 177 -12.05 4.93 13.16
C ARG A 177 -10.87 3.97 13.08
N ILE A 178 -10.45 3.44 14.21
CA ILE A 178 -9.52 2.33 14.32
C ILE A 178 -10.24 1.23 15.11
N GLY A 179 -10.45 0.08 14.47
CA GLY A 179 -11.17 -1.05 15.05
C GLY A 179 -10.24 -2.16 15.50
N TRP A 180 -10.58 -2.82 16.62
CA TRP A 180 -9.98 -4.07 17.08
C TRP A 180 -10.70 -5.27 16.49
N PHE A 181 -9.94 -6.21 15.93
CA PHE A 181 -10.42 -7.46 15.35
C PHE A 181 -9.64 -8.63 15.93
N ASP A 182 -10.28 -9.78 16.06
CA ASP A 182 -9.58 -11.04 16.31
C ASP A 182 -9.24 -11.71 14.98
N LEU A 183 -8.13 -12.43 14.95
CA LEU A 183 -7.65 -13.24 13.83
C LEU A 183 -7.68 -14.72 14.22
N ASP A 184 -8.22 -15.54 13.39
CA ASP A 184 -8.16 -16.99 13.50
C ASP A 184 -8.00 -17.65 12.11
N GLU A 185 -8.03 -18.99 12.05
CA GLU A 185 -7.90 -19.74 10.80
C GLU A 185 -9.02 -19.47 9.78
N LYS A 186 -10.12 -18.86 10.21
CA LYS A 186 -11.23 -18.46 9.34
C LYS A 186 -11.03 -17.06 8.76
N GLY A 187 -10.16 -16.24 9.35
CA GLY A 187 -9.83 -14.87 8.99
C GLY A 187 -10.12 -13.88 10.10
N LEU A 188 -10.62 -12.69 9.74
CA LEU A 188 -10.97 -11.62 10.69
C LEU A 188 -12.37 -11.81 11.26
N SER A 189 -12.49 -11.63 12.58
CA SER A 189 -13.79 -11.57 13.27
C SER A 189 -14.55 -10.29 12.93
N PRO A 190 -15.83 -10.15 13.33
CA PRO A 190 -16.46 -8.84 13.48
C PRO A 190 -15.66 -7.93 14.41
N VAL A 191 -15.74 -6.60 14.20
CA VAL A 191 -15.05 -5.63 15.05
C VAL A 191 -15.48 -5.80 16.53
N ARG A 192 -14.49 -5.77 17.42
CA ARG A 192 -14.73 -5.95 18.87
C ARG A 192 -14.97 -4.63 19.58
N SER A 193 -14.14 -3.65 19.30
CA SER A 193 -14.16 -2.32 19.91
C SER A 193 -13.43 -1.33 19.02
N TYR A 194 -13.50 -0.05 19.39
CA TYR A 194 -12.78 1.01 18.68
C TYR A 194 -11.81 1.72 19.62
N VAL A 195 -10.71 2.20 19.04
CA VAL A 195 -9.74 3.07 19.71
C VAL A 195 -10.32 4.48 19.82
N VAL A 196 -10.04 5.17 20.93
CA VAL A 196 -10.42 6.58 21.09
C VAL A 196 -9.55 7.44 20.17
N LEU A 197 -10.16 8.11 19.20
CA LEU A 197 -9.46 8.97 18.26
C LEU A 197 -9.19 10.37 18.83
N PRO A 198 -8.13 11.05 18.35
CA PRO A 198 -7.88 12.44 18.66
C PRO A 198 -8.99 13.36 18.12
N ASP A 199 -9.27 14.45 18.84
CA ASP A 199 -10.33 15.38 18.44
C ASP A 199 -10.12 15.99 17.04
N ALA A 200 -8.87 16.12 16.59
CA ALA A 200 -8.54 16.57 15.25
C ALA A 200 -9.16 15.70 14.14
N MET A 201 -9.32 14.40 14.39
CA MET A 201 -9.95 13.48 13.44
C MET A 201 -11.45 13.70 13.29
N LYS A 202 -12.13 14.27 14.29
CA LYS A 202 -13.56 14.60 14.21
C LYS A 202 -13.87 15.69 13.19
N SER A 203 -12.87 16.51 12.83
CA SER A 203 -12.97 17.60 11.86
C SER A 203 -12.26 17.29 10.53
N ALA A 204 -11.64 16.12 10.40
CA ALA A 204 -11.03 15.69 9.16
C ALA A 204 -12.13 15.50 8.08
N LYS A 205 -11.80 15.84 6.85
CA LYS A 205 -12.70 15.59 5.71
C LYS A 205 -12.65 14.14 5.30
N ASP A 206 -13.69 13.69 4.62
CA ASP A 206 -13.99 12.30 4.28
C ASP A 206 -12.83 11.51 3.65
N ASN A 207 -11.98 12.14 2.84
CA ASN A 207 -10.82 11.53 2.18
C ASN A 207 -9.48 12.06 2.70
N ARG A 208 -9.34 12.23 4.02
CA ARG A 208 -8.10 12.66 4.70
C ARG A 208 -7.85 11.83 5.94
N GLY A 209 -8.17 10.56 5.82
CA GLY A 209 -8.26 9.63 6.93
C GLY A 209 -6.94 9.11 7.46
N LEU A 210 -7.10 8.09 8.27
CA LEU A 210 -5.98 7.35 8.87
C LEU A 210 -5.55 6.27 7.90
N GLU A 211 -4.51 6.55 7.10
CA GLU A 211 -3.96 5.59 6.16
C GLU A 211 -3.17 4.50 6.88
N ALA A 212 -2.29 4.89 7.78
CA ALA A 212 -1.41 3.96 8.47
C ALA A 212 -1.84 3.74 9.91
N VAL A 213 -1.82 2.47 10.34
CA VAL A 213 -1.89 2.08 11.75
C VAL A 213 -0.84 1.01 12.04
N MET A 214 -0.10 1.16 13.15
CA MET A 214 0.90 0.20 13.58
C MET A 214 1.05 0.15 15.09
N VAL A 215 1.77 -0.85 15.59
CA VAL A 215 2.18 -0.94 16.98
C VAL A 215 3.69 -1.01 17.04
N LEU A 216 4.28 -0.15 17.87
CA LEU A 216 5.74 -0.04 17.98
C LEU A 216 6.35 -1.31 18.54
N ARG A 217 7.44 -1.75 17.93
CA ARG A 217 8.20 -2.95 18.29
C ARG A 217 9.57 -2.56 18.86
N GLY A 218 9.61 -2.37 20.16
CA GLY A 218 10.82 -1.92 20.86
C GLY A 218 10.92 -0.41 21.04
N GLY A 219 12.03 0.02 21.67
CA GLY A 219 12.28 1.41 22.00
C GLY A 219 11.45 1.92 23.19
N PRO A 220 11.48 3.24 23.48
CA PRO A 220 10.85 3.81 24.68
C PRO A 220 9.31 3.76 24.64
N TYR A 221 8.72 3.51 23.49
CA TYR A 221 7.27 3.48 23.29
C TYR A 221 6.77 2.13 22.80
N GLU A 222 7.50 1.05 23.11
CA GLU A 222 7.10 -0.31 22.75
C GLU A 222 5.65 -0.61 23.17
N GLY A 223 4.88 -1.25 22.28
CA GLY A 223 3.49 -1.58 22.48
C GLY A 223 2.51 -0.42 22.25
N SER A 224 3.00 0.81 22.02
CA SER A 224 2.13 1.94 21.70
C SER A 224 1.57 1.84 20.27
N VAL A 225 0.30 2.16 20.14
CA VAL A 225 -0.35 2.35 18.85
C VAL A 225 0.17 3.66 18.23
N VAL A 226 0.46 3.63 16.94
CA VAL A 226 0.76 4.81 16.13
C VAL A 226 -0.15 4.80 14.92
N ALA A 227 -0.67 5.97 14.54
CA ALA A 227 -1.40 6.15 13.29
C ALA A 227 -1.01 7.46 12.63
N ILE A 228 -1.06 7.50 11.29
CA ILE A 228 -0.70 8.67 10.51
C ILE A 228 -1.83 8.95 9.52
N ALA A 229 -2.21 10.23 9.38
CA ALA A 229 -3.21 10.67 8.43
C ALA A 229 -2.57 10.99 7.06
N GLU A 230 -3.27 10.67 5.97
CA GLU A 230 -2.86 10.97 4.60
C GLU A 230 -2.68 12.48 4.42
N ARG A 231 -3.75 13.23 4.65
CA ARG A 231 -3.84 14.66 4.31
C ARG A 231 -4.46 15.51 5.41
N LEU A 232 -4.03 15.34 6.66
CA LEU A 232 -4.36 16.25 7.75
C LEU A 232 -3.12 17.11 8.09
N PRO A 233 -2.82 18.15 7.30
CA PRO A 233 -1.61 18.93 7.51
C PRO A 233 -1.71 19.81 8.75
N ASP A 234 -0.56 20.02 9.38
CA ASP A 234 -0.38 21.09 10.35
C ASP A 234 -0.39 22.48 9.65
N ARG A 235 -0.20 23.54 10.40
CA ARG A 235 -0.15 24.92 9.85
C ARG A 235 1.00 25.16 8.86
N SER A 236 2.01 24.31 8.88
CA SER A 236 3.19 24.37 8.00
C SER A 236 3.10 23.44 6.81
N GLY A 237 2.00 22.66 6.70
CA GLY A 237 1.78 21.72 5.60
C GLY A 237 2.39 20.32 5.85
N ASN A 238 2.90 20.02 7.05
CA ASN A 238 3.44 18.71 7.39
C ASN A 238 2.32 17.73 7.70
N HIS A 239 2.53 16.44 7.42
CA HIS A 239 1.60 15.38 7.80
C HIS A 239 1.46 15.27 9.32
N THR A 240 0.28 14.86 9.79
CA THR A 240 0.01 14.66 11.21
C THR A 240 -0.16 13.18 11.53
N GLY A 241 0.53 12.73 12.57
CA GLY A 241 0.36 11.41 13.16
C GLY A 241 0.18 11.50 14.67
N TRP A 242 -0.19 10.38 15.28
CA TRP A 242 -0.39 10.26 16.72
C TRP A 242 0.24 8.99 17.25
N ILE A 243 0.76 9.10 18.47
CA ILE A 243 1.18 7.98 19.30
C ILE A 243 0.27 7.93 20.53
N TRP A 244 -0.29 6.75 20.85
CA TRP A 244 -1.13 6.56 22.03
C TRP A 244 -0.28 6.15 23.22
N LEU A 245 -0.14 7.07 24.18
CA LEU A 245 0.51 6.80 25.47
C LEU A 245 -0.56 6.79 26.57
N GLU A 246 -0.61 5.70 27.32
CA GLU A 246 -1.63 5.50 28.36
C GLU A 246 -3.06 5.75 27.85
N GLY A 247 -3.34 5.32 26.63
CA GLY A 247 -4.64 5.47 25.96
C GLY A 247 -4.95 6.88 25.44
N LYS A 248 -4.01 7.84 25.55
CA LYS A 248 -4.16 9.22 25.06
C LYS A 248 -3.38 9.42 23.75
N PRO A 249 -4.02 9.88 22.66
CA PRO A 249 -3.32 10.23 21.43
C PRO A 249 -2.55 11.54 21.59
N LEU A 250 -1.24 11.49 21.37
CA LEU A 250 -0.34 12.63 21.37
C LEU A 250 0.22 12.83 19.97
N ALA A 251 0.05 14.03 19.41
CA ALA A 251 0.43 14.33 18.05
C ALA A 251 1.96 14.40 17.85
N PHE A 252 2.41 14.04 16.65
CA PHE A 252 3.68 14.39 16.06
C PHE A 252 3.44 14.80 14.61
N HIS A 253 4.44 15.35 13.95
CA HIS A 253 4.35 15.73 12.55
C HIS A 253 5.47 15.11 11.73
N LEU A 254 5.21 14.84 10.46
CA LEU A 254 6.19 14.36 9.50
C LEU A 254 6.30 15.37 8.35
N VAL A 255 7.52 15.82 8.06
CA VAL A 255 7.77 16.80 7.00
C VAL A 255 7.21 16.27 5.68
N ASN A 256 6.33 17.05 5.05
CA ASN A 256 5.87 16.78 3.70
C ASN A 256 6.93 17.30 2.72
N GLU A 257 7.66 16.39 2.09
CA GLU A 257 8.64 16.69 1.06
C GLU A 257 8.07 16.39 -0.33
N ASP A 258 8.17 17.36 -1.24
CA ASP A 258 7.79 17.21 -2.64
C ASP A 258 6.31 16.90 -2.92
N GLY A 259 5.43 17.01 -1.92
CA GLY A 259 4.00 16.76 -2.05
C GLY A 259 3.66 15.28 -2.23
N TYR A 260 4.36 14.40 -1.54
CA TYR A 260 3.98 13.01 -1.37
C TYR A 260 2.89 12.87 -0.31
N ASP A 261 1.93 12.00 -0.56
CA ASP A 261 0.94 11.57 0.41
C ASP A 261 1.42 10.30 1.12
N ILE A 262 1.10 10.13 2.40
CA ILE A 262 1.40 8.91 3.14
C ILE A 262 0.33 7.88 2.81
N THR A 263 0.74 6.65 2.47
CA THR A 263 -0.18 5.56 2.16
C THR A 263 -0.13 4.43 3.18
N ASP A 264 1.01 4.16 3.82
CA ASP A 264 1.10 3.23 4.95
C ASP A 264 2.38 3.47 5.75
N ALA A 265 2.49 2.82 6.90
CA ALA A 265 3.72 2.78 7.67
C ALA A 265 3.81 1.50 8.50
N ALA A 266 5.03 1.00 8.70
CA ALA A 266 5.29 -0.20 9.49
C ALA A 266 6.36 0.05 10.56
N ALA A 267 6.16 -0.54 11.73
CA ALA A 267 7.11 -0.46 12.83
C ALA A 267 8.32 -1.36 12.54
N LEU A 268 9.52 -0.80 12.74
CA LEU A 268 10.77 -1.54 12.68
C LEU A 268 11.10 -2.22 14.02
N PRO A 269 11.81 -3.35 14.00
CA PRO A 269 12.44 -3.87 15.22
C PRO A 269 13.31 -2.78 15.84
N GLY A 270 13.16 -2.54 17.15
CA GLY A 270 13.91 -1.51 17.86
C GLY A 270 13.25 -0.14 17.96
N GLY A 271 12.07 0.09 17.38
CA GLY A 271 11.21 1.25 17.65
C GLY A 271 11.23 2.38 16.62
N GLY A 272 11.88 2.22 15.48
CA GLY A 272 11.76 3.11 14.32
C GLY A 272 10.56 2.77 13.43
N LEU A 273 10.33 3.55 12.40
CA LEU A 273 9.27 3.36 11.42
C LEU A 273 9.83 3.35 9.99
N LEU A 274 9.22 2.55 9.13
CA LEU A 274 9.22 2.81 7.68
C LEU A 274 7.90 3.45 7.30
N VAL A 275 7.95 4.50 6.49
CA VAL A 275 6.78 5.20 5.96
C VAL A 275 6.77 5.04 4.45
N LEU A 276 5.66 4.54 3.93
CA LEU A 276 5.38 4.42 2.51
C LEU A 276 4.66 5.68 2.05
N GLU A 277 5.16 6.28 0.98
CA GLU A 277 4.63 7.53 0.44
C GLU A 277 4.42 7.41 -1.05
N ARG A 278 3.37 8.01 -1.55
CA ARG A 278 2.99 8.02 -2.95
C ARG A 278 2.78 9.44 -3.45
N ARG A 279 3.11 9.65 -4.71
CA ARG A 279 2.78 10.88 -5.43
C ARG A 279 2.34 10.56 -6.86
N PHE A 280 1.25 11.15 -7.29
CA PHE A 280 0.85 11.14 -8.69
C PHE A 280 0.90 12.54 -9.28
N ARG A 281 1.56 12.67 -10.42
CA ARG A 281 1.50 13.86 -11.28
C ARG A 281 1.31 13.41 -12.72
N PHE A 282 0.39 14.04 -13.44
CA PHE A 282 0.09 13.66 -14.82
C PHE A 282 1.33 13.60 -15.72
N SER A 283 2.30 14.52 -15.53
CA SER A 283 3.54 14.58 -16.31
C SER A 283 4.60 13.55 -15.89
N GLU A 284 4.49 12.95 -14.70
CA GLU A 284 5.52 12.07 -14.11
C GLU A 284 5.02 10.65 -13.86
N GLY A 285 3.68 10.44 -13.90
CA GLY A 285 3.05 9.19 -13.47
C GLY A 285 3.08 9.01 -11.95
N VAL A 286 2.95 7.75 -11.52
CA VAL A 286 3.05 7.36 -10.11
C VAL A 286 4.50 7.32 -9.69
N LYS A 287 4.78 7.82 -8.49
CA LYS A 287 6.05 7.67 -7.78
C LYS A 287 5.80 7.13 -6.38
N THR A 288 6.70 6.28 -5.94
CA THR A 288 6.69 5.68 -4.61
C THR A 288 7.98 6.02 -3.89
N ARG A 289 7.86 6.40 -2.62
CA ARG A 289 9.00 6.66 -1.74
C ARG A 289 8.87 5.78 -0.49
N LEU A 290 10.00 5.28 0.00
CA LEU A 290 10.10 4.63 1.30
C LEU A 290 11.05 5.44 2.17
N ARG A 291 10.57 5.91 3.32
CA ARG A 291 11.30 6.77 4.24
C ARG A 291 11.50 6.08 5.60
N LEU A 292 12.71 6.11 6.11
CA LEU A 292 13.08 5.60 7.42
C LEU A 292 12.99 6.72 8.46
N ILE A 293 12.17 6.53 9.48
CA ILE A 293 12.15 7.35 10.69
C ILE A 293 12.90 6.60 11.79
N ARG A 294 13.92 7.19 12.34
CA ARG A 294 14.70 6.57 13.40
C ARG A 294 13.98 6.64 14.74
N ARG A 295 14.27 5.67 15.60
CA ARG A 295 13.68 5.57 16.94
C ARG A 295 13.81 6.84 17.76
N ASP A 296 14.94 7.53 17.70
CA ASP A 296 15.25 8.73 18.48
C ASP A 296 14.56 10.01 17.93
N GLU A 297 14.12 9.98 16.68
CA GLU A 297 13.28 11.03 16.12
C GLU A 297 11.85 10.94 16.64
N LEU A 298 11.30 9.71 16.81
CA LEU A 298 9.90 9.48 17.14
C LEU A 298 9.60 9.82 18.60
N ARG A 299 8.87 10.89 18.83
CA ARG A 299 8.34 11.30 20.13
C ARG A 299 7.15 12.25 19.98
N PRO A 300 6.27 12.35 20.96
CA PRO A 300 5.20 13.35 20.97
C PRO A 300 5.74 14.76 20.74
N GLY A 301 5.03 15.53 19.92
CA GLY A 301 5.37 16.92 19.57
C GLY A 301 6.54 17.08 18.61
N ALA A 302 7.19 15.99 18.15
CA ALA A 302 8.31 16.08 17.23
C ALA A 302 7.86 16.45 15.80
N LEU A 303 8.78 17.05 15.06
CA LEU A 303 8.74 17.15 13.59
C LEU A 303 9.76 16.17 13.01
N LEU A 304 9.28 15.08 12.47
CA LEU A 304 10.10 14.00 11.90
C LEU A 304 10.52 14.35 10.48
N ARG A 305 11.76 14.07 10.11
CA ARG A 305 12.25 14.23 8.73
C ARG A 305 12.47 12.88 8.07
N GLY A 306 13.22 12.01 8.76
CA GLY A 306 13.59 10.71 8.26
C GLY A 306 14.62 10.75 7.13
N GLU A 307 14.94 9.56 6.62
CA GLU A 307 15.89 9.31 5.53
C GLU A 307 15.20 8.58 4.38
N ASN A 308 15.32 9.08 3.15
CA ASN A 308 14.79 8.42 1.97
C ASN A 308 15.63 7.17 1.63
N LEU A 309 15.02 5.99 1.72
CA LEU A 309 15.65 4.71 1.37
C LEU A 309 15.42 4.33 -0.09
N LEU A 310 14.25 4.71 -0.64
CA LEU A 310 13.84 4.40 -2.00
C LEU A 310 13.04 5.57 -2.58
N ASP A 311 13.39 5.98 -3.77
CA ASP A 311 12.53 6.75 -4.68
C ASP A 311 12.38 5.95 -5.97
N ALA A 312 11.17 5.50 -6.25
CA ALA A 312 10.83 4.71 -7.44
C ALA A 312 9.81 5.44 -8.31
N SER A 313 9.87 5.17 -9.60
CA SER A 313 9.00 5.75 -10.63
C SER A 313 8.49 4.64 -11.55
N MET A 314 7.76 4.98 -12.60
CA MET A 314 7.29 4.03 -13.60
C MET A 314 8.42 3.30 -14.38
N ASN A 315 9.68 3.67 -14.18
CA ASN A 315 10.83 2.92 -14.66
C ASN A 315 11.11 1.66 -13.84
N GLN A 316 10.54 1.57 -12.65
CA GLN A 316 10.58 0.39 -11.78
C GLN A 316 9.23 -0.34 -11.81
N GLU A 317 9.22 -1.58 -11.30
CA GLU A 317 8.04 -2.43 -11.20
C GLU A 317 7.15 -2.02 -10.00
N ILE A 318 6.75 -0.75 -9.96
CA ILE A 318 5.75 -0.24 -9.01
C ILE A 318 4.39 -0.10 -9.67
N ASP A 319 3.38 0.05 -8.84
CA ASP A 319 2.05 0.54 -9.16
C ASP A 319 1.61 1.51 -8.05
N ASN A 320 0.35 1.62 -7.75
CA ASN A 320 -0.20 2.39 -6.63
C ASN A 320 0.12 1.70 -5.30
N MET A 321 1.36 1.85 -4.80
CA MET A 321 1.80 1.14 -3.58
C MET A 321 1.14 1.74 -2.36
N GLU A 322 0.37 0.91 -1.62
CA GLU A 322 -0.43 1.37 -0.48
C GLU A 322 -0.21 0.56 0.79
N GLY A 323 0.02 -0.76 0.73
CA GLY A 323 0.26 -1.55 1.94
C GLY A 323 1.73 -1.84 2.19
N LEU A 324 2.16 -1.81 3.45
CA LEU A 324 3.54 -2.00 3.91
C LEU A 324 3.62 -2.95 5.10
N ALA A 325 4.44 -3.98 5.00
CA ALA A 325 4.76 -4.86 6.12
C ALA A 325 6.27 -5.04 6.30
N VAL A 326 6.68 -5.30 7.54
CA VAL A 326 8.08 -5.55 7.92
C VAL A 326 8.16 -6.82 8.76
N HIS A 327 9.11 -7.69 8.42
CA HIS A 327 9.42 -8.88 9.21
C HIS A 327 10.92 -9.19 9.21
N ALA A 328 11.36 -10.11 10.07
CA ALA A 328 12.75 -10.56 10.10
C ALA A 328 13.03 -11.55 8.95
N GLY A 329 14.12 -11.37 8.24
CA GLY A 329 14.64 -12.34 7.29
C GLY A 329 15.47 -13.43 7.98
N ALA A 330 15.54 -14.61 7.37
CA ALA A 330 16.36 -15.73 7.88
C ALA A 330 17.87 -15.41 7.95
N ASP A 331 18.31 -14.43 7.19
CA ASP A 331 19.69 -13.91 7.14
C ASP A 331 19.95 -12.75 8.11
N GLY A 332 18.97 -12.42 8.98
CA GLY A 332 19.05 -11.32 9.93
C GLY A 332 18.76 -9.94 9.33
N ALA A 333 18.48 -9.85 8.03
CA ALA A 333 18.03 -8.63 7.40
C ALA A 333 16.57 -8.32 7.81
N VAL A 334 16.18 -7.08 7.67
CA VAL A 334 14.77 -6.67 7.78
C VAL A 334 14.14 -6.75 6.39
N ILE A 335 13.12 -7.61 6.24
CA ILE A 335 12.39 -7.74 4.99
C ILE A 335 11.25 -6.75 4.97
N VAL A 336 11.22 -5.94 3.92
CA VAL A 336 10.19 -4.96 3.62
C VAL A 336 9.32 -5.53 2.51
N THR A 337 8.03 -5.69 2.77
CA THR A 337 7.04 -6.17 1.80
C THR A 337 6.04 -5.07 1.53
N MET A 338 5.82 -4.75 0.26
CA MET A 338 4.85 -3.74 -0.17
C MET A 338 3.82 -4.38 -1.10
N ILE A 339 2.56 -3.96 -0.99
CA ILE A 339 1.48 -4.35 -1.91
C ILE A 339 0.87 -3.10 -2.55
N SER A 340 0.43 -3.22 -3.79
CA SER A 340 -0.27 -2.13 -4.47
C SER A 340 -1.77 -2.34 -4.52
N ASP A 341 -2.49 -1.24 -4.50
CA ASP A 341 -3.89 -1.15 -4.87
C ASP A 341 -4.04 -1.04 -6.39
N ASP A 342 -4.85 -1.90 -7.00
CA ASP A 342 -5.19 -1.86 -8.42
C ASP A 342 -6.45 -1.02 -8.71
N ASN A 343 -7.04 -0.38 -7.68
CA ASN A 343 -8.28 0.38 -7.76
C ASN A 343 -9.41 -0.36 -8.51
N PHE A 344 -9.37 -1.69 -8.51
CA PHE A 344 -10.21 -2.56 -9.34
C PHE A 344 -10.15 -2.22 -10.84
N ASN A 345 -9.18 -1.43 -11.26
CA ASN A 345 -8.95 -1.01 -12.64
C ASN A 345 -7.89 -1.88 -13.34
N ARG A 346 -8.16 -3.16 -13.44
CA ARG A 346 -7.26 -4.19 -13.95
C ARG A 346 -6.77 -3.97 -15.38
N ALA A 347 -7.37 -3.03 -16.11
CA ALA A 347 -6.91 -2.65 -17.44
C ALA A 347 -5.69 -1.73 -17.42
N LEU A 348 -5.52 -0.94 -16.35
CA LEU A 348 -4.47 0.08 -16.22
C LEU A 348 -3.54 -0.15 -15.05
N GLN A 349 -3.99 -0.84 -13.99
CA GLN A 349 -3.28 -1.04 -12.73
C GLN A 349 -3.18 -2.52 -12.38
N ARG A 350 -2.20 -2.84 -11.54
CA ARG A 350 -1.88 -4.22 -11.15
C ARG A 350 -1.78 -4.32 -9.65
N THR A 351 -2.24 -5.42 -9.08
CA THR A 351 -1.86 -5.80 -7.73
C THR A 351 -0.46 -6.41 -7.79
N VAL A 352 0.55 -5.71 -7.30
CA VAL A 352 1.93 -6.19 -7.20
C VAL A 352 2.34 -6.34 -5.74
N LEU A 353 3.09 -7.39 -5.45
CA LEU A 353 3.70 -7.65 -4.14
C LEU A 353 5.22 -7.63 -4.31
N LEU A 354 5.90 -6.68 -3.67
CA LEU A 354 7.33 -6.43 -3.83
C LEU A 354 8.05 -6.69 -2.51
N GLN A 355 9.24 -7.33 -2.56
CA GLN A 355 10.06 -7.54 -1.39
C GLN A 355 11.48 -7.01 -1.56
N PHE A 356 11.95 -6.36 -0.48
CA PHE A 356 13.33 -5.89 -0.34
C PHE A 356 13.90 -6.32 1.00
N ALA A 357 15.22 -6.46 1.06
CA ALA A 357 15.94 -6.57 2.32
C ALA A 357 16.59 -5.23 2.64
N LEU A 358 16.47 -4.80 3.88
CA LEU A 358 17.21 -3.70 4.49
C LEU A 358 18.18 -4.31 5.48
N ASP A 359 19.48 -4.03 5.33
CA ASP A 359 20.50 -4.60 6.19
C ASP A 359 20.38 -4.07 7.63
N ALA A 360 20.41 -4.96 8.62
CA ALA A 360 20.30 -4.59 10.04
C ALA A 360 21.40 -3.62 10.50
N VAL A 361 22.57 -3.68 9.88
CA VAL A 361 23.69 -2.75 10.13
C VAL A 361 23.33 -1.31 9.76
N ASP A 362 22.54 -1.12 8.70
CA ASP A 362 22.07 0.20 8.28
C ASP A 362 21.08 0.80 9.27
N LEU A 363 20.38 -0.03 10.04
CA LEU A 363 19.51 0.40 11.14
C LEU A 363 20.32 0.71 12.42
N ALA A 364 21.35 -0.08 12.74
CA ALA A 364 22.16 0.04 13.95
C ALA A 364 23.23 1.16 13.87
N SER A 365 23.78 1.45 12.69
CA SER A 365 24.79 2.50 12.50
C SER A 365 24.25 3.91 12.79
N ALA A 366 22.94 4.04 12.84
CA ALA A 366 22.24 5.25 13.23
C ALA A 366 22.33 5.56 14.74
N ASP A 367 22.50 4.52 15.58
CA ASP A 367 22.60 4.67 17.05
C ASP A 367 24.04 4.93 17.52
N ALA A 368 25.06 4.73 16.68
CA ALA A 368 26.48 4.75 17.04
C ALA A 368 27.19 6.11 16.85
N HIS A 369 26.53 7.11 16.33
CA HIS A 369 27.10 8.46 16.09
C HIS A 369 26.65 9.51 17.14
N ARG A 370 26.64 9.11 18.40
CA ARG A 370 26.55 10.02 19.54
C ARG A 370 27.78 9.93 20.44
#